data_4299a2c8fa8af02079e7aaafb712c30b
#
_entry.id   4299a2c8fa8af02079e7aaafb712c30b
#
_cell.length_a   1.000
_cell.length_b   1.000
_cell.length_c   1.000
_cell.angle_alpha   90.00
_cell.angle_beta   90.00
_cell.angle_gamma   90.00
#
_symmetry.space_group_name_H-M   'P 1'
#
loop_
_entity.id
_entity.type
_entity.pdbx_description
1 polymer ?
#
loop_
_entity_poly.entity_id
_entity_poly.type
_entity_poly.pdbx_seq_one_letter_code
_entity_poly.pdbx_strand_id
1 'polypeptide(L)'
;MGKMIDGKWSTEWYGSDERGHFVREDTVFSDQIRADGSSDYPVEAGRYHLYISLACPWAHRTLIARALRGLEDAISVSVVHWKMGDDRWEFRPDEDSDATDDPSIGAQFLRELYAKADPDYTGRVTVPVLWDKKTGRIVNNESRDILRMLSTQFGAVATREFDLYPRALRAEIDRVTDAIYTPINNGVYRAGFADSQDAYDEAVADLFGALDHWEAHLSTQRYLCGSSLTEADICMFTTLVRFDPVYCTHFKCNLRRLREYPNLWNYLLDIYQTPHIAETVNLRHIKNHYYCSHPTVNPKGIIARGFEVDYDAPHDRGRFA
;
A
#
# COMPACT_ATOMS: atom_id res chain seq x y z
N MET A 1 10.84 3.78 -15.18
CA MET A 1 10.68 4.19 -13.77
C MET A 1 11.99 4.84 -13.36
N GLY A 2 12.02 5.81 -12.43
CA GLY A 2 13.20 6.59 -12.12
C GLY A 2 13.48 6.66 -10.63
N LYS A 3 14.64 7.22 -10.28
CA LYS A 3 15.10 7.48 -8.91
C LYS A 3 15.84 8.82 -8.85
N MET A 4 15.98 9.36 -7.65
CA MET A 4 16.90 10.48 -7.40
C MET A 4 18.32 9.94 -7.24
N ILE A 5 19.29 10.68 -7.74
CA ILE A 5 20.75 10.44 -7.53
C ILE A 5 21.35 11.80 -7.21
N ASP A 6 21.90 11.98 -6.02
CA ASP A 6 22.49 13.24 -5.54
C ASP A 6 21.58 14.44 -5.82
N GLY A 7 20.31 14.31 -5.41
CA GLY A 7 19.28 15.35 -5.57
C GLY A 7 18.76 15.55 -7.01
N LYS A 8 19.23 14.81 -8.00
CA LYS A 8 18.83 14.93 -9.40
C LYS A 8 18.00 13.75 -9.85
N TRP A 9 16.98 14.05 -10.67
CA TRP A 9 16.13 13.01 -11.23
C TRP A 9 16.85 12.21 -12.32
N SER A 10 16.79 10.88 -12.23
CA SER A 10 17.25 9.93 -13.25
C SER A 10 16.10 9.01 -13.64
N THR A 11 15.95 8.75 -14.93
CA THR A 11 14.95 7.81 -15.46
C THR A 11 15.43 6.36 -15.46
N GLU A 12 16.61 6.09 -14.93
CA GLU A 12 17.15 4.74 -14.82
C GLU A 12 16.22 3.85 -13.97
N TRP A 13 16.02 2.63 -14.48
CA TRP A 13 15.28 1.60 -13.77
C TRP A 13 16.19 0.96 -12.71
N TYR A 14 15.63 0.68 -11.53
CA TYR A 14 16.32 -0.21 -10.59
C TYR A 14 16.21 -1.63 -11.14
N GLY A 15 17.37 -2.27 -11.34
CA GLY A 15 17.50 -3.54 -12.03
C GLY A 15 16.96 -4.73 -11.24
N SER A 16 16.89 -5.83 -11.95
CA SER A 16 16.82 -7.16 -11.36
C SER A 16 18.24 -7.59 -10.93
N ASP A 17 18.31 -8.60 -10.05
CA ASP A 17 19.58 -9.25 -9.77
C ASP A 17 20.07 -10.08 -10.99
N GLU A 18 21.26 -10.69 -10.87
CA GLU A 18 21.88 -11.52 -11.95
C GLU A 18 21.00 -12.73 -12.35
N ARG A 19 20.06 -13.16 -11.50
CA ARG A 19 19.14 -14.26 -11.75
C ARG A 19 17.78 -13.81 -12.27
N GLY A 20 17.58 -12.48 -12.41
CA GLY A 20 16.32 -11.89 -12.90
C GLY A 20 15.25 -11.68 -11.83
N HIS A 21 15.60 -11.73 -10.54
CA HIS A 21 14.67 -11.44 -9.47
C HIS A 21 14.49 -9.94 -9.28
N PHE A 22 13.25 -9.51 -9.06
CA PHE A 22 12.94 -8.13 -8.70
C PHE A 22 13.53 -7.78 -7.32
N VAL A 23 14.36 -6.73 -7.29
CA VAL A 23 14.98 -6.20 -6.06
C VAL A 23 14.24 -4.94 -5.62
N ARG A 24 13.78 -4.92 -4.37
CA ARG A 24 13.17 -3.75 -3.74
C ARG A 24 14.15 -3.12 -2.75
N GLU A 25 14.59 -1.89 -3.04
CA GLU A 25 15.39 -1.09 -2.12
C GLU A 25 14.56 -0.62 -0.92
N ASP A 26 15.19 -0.51 0.26
CA ASP A 26 14.56 -0.01 1.47
C ASP A 26 14.23 1.49 1.37
N THR A 27 13.35 1.95 2.24
CA THR A 27 13.00 3.36 2.41
C THR A 27 14.05 4.06 3.28
N VAL A 28 14.20 5.38 3.11
CA VAL A 28 15.26 6.16 3.79
C VAL A 28 14.71 6.99 4.94
N PHE A 29 13.51 7.56 4.79
CA PHE A 29 12.90 8.39 5.83
C PHE A 29 12.16 7.50 6.83
N SER A 30 12.64 7.46 8.08
CA SER A 30 12.17 6.53 9.13
C SER A 30 11.89 7.18 10.48
N ASP A 31 11.76 8.52 10.52
CA ASP A 31 11.40 9.23 11.73
C ASP A 31 10.00 8.83 12.22
N GLN A 32 9.74 9.05 13.51
CA GLN A 32 8.52 8.58 14.16
C GLN A 32 7.78 9.75 14.83
N ILE A 33 6.46 9.83 14.62
CA ILE A 33 5.58 10.65 15.45
C ILE A 33 5.34 9.90 16.75
N ARG A 34 5.49 10.58 17.90
CA ARG A 34 5.28 9.98 19.23
C ARG A 34 4.41 10.86 20.12
N ALA A 35 3.39 10.22 20.73
CA ALA A 35 2.46 10.90 21.62
C ALA A 35 3.09 11.25 22.99
N ASP A 36 4.14 10.57 23.40
CA ASP A 36 4.84 10.77 24.66
C ASP A 36 5.88 11.90 24.65
N GLY A 37 6.04 12.59 23.51
CA GLY A 37 6.99 13.70 23.34
C GLY A 37 8.45 13.26 23.21
N SER A 38 8.74 11.99 23.01
CA SER A 38 10.11 11.46 22.86
C SER A 38 10.70 11.62 21.45
N SER A 39 10.00 12.33 20.53
CA SER A 39 10.48 12.63 19.20
C SER A 39 10.26 14.11 18.84
N ASP A 40 10.97 14.59 17.81
CA ASP A 40 10.80 15.94 17.26
C ASP A 40 9.45 16.16 16.56
N TYR A 41 8.67 15.09 16.37
CA TYR A 41 7.38 15.09 15.72
C TYR A 41 6.25 14.76 16.71
N PRO A 42 5.74 15.74 17.48
CA PRO A 42 4.63 15.54 18.41
C PRO A 42 3.30 15.35 17.66
N VAL A 43 2.33 14.72 18.32
CA VAL A 43 0.97 14.63 17.79
C VAL A 43 0.30 16.00 17.82
N GLU A 44 -0.13 16.46 16.64
CA GLU A 44 -0.78 17.76 16.48
C GLU A 44 -1.77 17.70 15.30
N ALA A 45 -3.02 18.05 15.54
CA ALA A 45 -4.05 18.10 14.49
C ALA A 45 -3.71 19.17 13.46
N GLY A 46 -3.87 18.82 12.17
CA GLY A 46 -3.61 19.75 11.07
C GLY A 46 -2.13 19.96 10.70
N ARG A 47 -1.18 19.41 11.50
CA ARG A 47 0.26 19.54 11.21
C ARG A 47 0.74 18.65 10.08
N TYR A 48 0.27 17.42 10.03
CA TYR A 48 0.77 16.42 9.09
C TYR A 48 -0.09 16.33 7.83
N HIS A 49 0.56 15.93 6.75
CA HIS A 49 -0.06 15.71 5.46
C HIS A 49 0.42 14.37 4.88
N LEU A 50 -0.50 13.62 4.28
CA LEU A 50 -0.21 12.31 3.71
C LEU A 50 -0.32 12.37 2.19
N TYR A 51 0.77 12.06 1.49
CA TYR A 51 0.77 11.91 0.03
C TYR A 51 0.61 10.45 -0.34
N ILE A 52 -0.36 10.17 -1.20
CA ILE A 52 -0.73 8.80 -1.59
C ILE A 52 -0.99 8.69 -3.10
N SER A 53 -0.99 7.46 -3.57
CA SER A 53 -1.68 7.04 -4.79
C SER A 53 -2.78 6.06 -4.40
N LEU A 54 -4.00 6.27 -4.89
CA LEU A 54 -5.13 5.35 -4.68
C LEU A 54 -4.89 3.98 -5.32
N ALA A 55 -3.96 3.90 -6.28
CA ALA A 55 -3.55 2.64 -6.88
C ALA A 55 -2.56 1.83 -6.02
N CYS A 56 -1.71 2.50 -5.22
CA CYS A 56 -0.62 1.88 -4.50
C CYS A 56 -1.09 1.08 -3.28
N PRO A 57 -0.80 -0.24 -3.15
CA PRO A 57 -1.22 -1.02 -2.00
C PRO A 57 -0.50 -0.60 -0.71
N TRP A 58 0.72 -0.10 -0.80
CA TRP A 58 1.48 0.39 0.35
C TRP A 58 0.86 1.67 0.92
N ALA A 59 0.54 2.65 0.07
CA ALA A 59 -0.15 3.87 0.49
C ALA A 59 -1.58 3.60 0.98
N HIS A 60 -2.25 2.62 0.41
CA HIS A 60 -3.60 2.23 0.81
C HIS A 60 -3.69 1.79 2.29
N ARG A 61 -2.64 1.12 2.82
CA ARG A 61 -2.55 0.77 4.26
C ARG A 61 -2.73 2.00 5.15
N THR A 62 -2.07 3.08 4.80
CA THR A 62 -2.07 4.33 5.58
C THR A 62 -3.40 5.07 5.46
N LEU A 63 -4.02 5.02 4.29
CA LEU A 63 -5.35 5.60 4.06
C LEU A 63 -6.42 4.86 4.87
N ILE A 64 -6.37 3.52 4.91
CA ILE A 64 -7.28 2.70 5.74
C ILE A 64 -7.11 3.05 7.23
N ALA A 65 -5.88 3.12 7.74
CA ALA A 65 -5.66 3.46 9.14
C ALA A 65 -6.20 4.86 9.48
N ARG A 66 -5.97 5.84 8.59
CA ARG A 66 -6.51 7.19 8.73
C ARG A 66 -8.04 7.16 8.81
N ALA A 67 -8.70 6.41 7.94
CA ALA A 67 -10.15 6.29 7.90
C ALA A 67 -10.70 5.57 9.15
N LEU A 68 -10.15 4.41 9.52
CA LEU A 68 -10.61 3.64 10.69
C LEU A 68 -10.42 4.42 12.00
N ARG A 69 -9.42 5.28 12.09
CA ARG A 69 -9.14 6.11 13.27
C ARG A 69 -9.89 7.45 13.28
N GLY A 70 -10.57 7.81 12.19
CA GLY A 70 -11.26 9.11 12.09
C GLY A 70 -10.27 10.29 12.15
N LEU A 71 -9.20 10.21 11.36
CA LEU A 71 -8.15 11.23 11.32
C LEU A 71 -8.31 12.19 10.13
N GLU A 72 -9.49 12.23 9.48
CA GLU A 72 -9.73 12.99 8.27
C GLU A 72 -9.51 14.49 8.48
N ASP A 73 -9.91 15.02 9.63
CA ASP A 73 -9.71 16.44 9.98
C ASP A 73 -8.32 16.72 10.57
N ALA A 74 -7.65 15.70 11.11
CA ALA A 74 -6.33 15.84 11.74
C ALA A 74 -5.18 15.72 10.76
N ILE A 75 -5.32 14.93 9.69
CA ILE A 75 -4.28 14.65 8.69
C ILE A 75 -4.89 14.82 7.31
N SER A 76 -4.48 15.86 6.60
CA SER A 76 -4.90 16.11 5.22
C SER A 76 -4.21 15.15 4.24
N VAL A 77 -4.80 14.94 3.06
CA VAL A 77 -4.31 14.01 2.04
C VAL A 77 -4.19 14.68 0.68
N SER A 78 -3.13 14.41 -0.05
CA SER A 78 -3.03 14.65 -1.48
C SER A 78 -2.83 13.35 -2.24
N VAL A 79 -3.48 13.27 -3.39
CA VAL A 79 -3.52 12.10 -4.25
C VAL A 79 -2.80 12.41 -5.56
N VAL A 80 -1.74 11.66 -5.86
CA VAL A 80 -1.08 11.75 -7.17
C VAL A 80 -1.92 11.10 -8.26
N HIS A 81 -1.75 11.56 -9.50
CA HIS A 81 -2.44 10.99 -10.66
C HIS A 81 -2.14 9.49 -10.82
N TRP A 82 -3.11 8.73 -11.30
CA TRP A 82 -2.97 7.26 -11.47
C TRP A 82 -1.91 6.87 -12.50
N LYS A 83 -1.70 7.68 -13.55
CA LYS A 83 -0.71 7.39 -14.58
C LYS A 83 0.65 7.89 -14.15
N MET A 84 1.59 6.97 -14.08
CA MET A 84 2.99 7.23 -13.79
C MET A 84 3.78 7.25 -15.09
N GLY A 85 4.30 8.42 -15.47
CA GLY A 85 5.16 8.62 -16.65
C GLY A 85 6.65 8.52 -16.30
N ASP A 86 7.50 9.15 -17.15
CA ASP A 86 8.96 9.21 -16.94
C ASP A 86 9.33 10.01 -15.70
N ASP A 87 8.51 11.00 -15.35
CA ASP A 87 8.65 11.83 -14.15
C ASP A 87 8.04 11.20 -12.89
N ARG A 88 7.51 10.00 -12.98
CA ARG A 88 6.86 9.21 -11.90
C ARG A 88 5.53 9.81 -11.45
N TRP A 89 5.42 10.04 -10.15
CA TRP A 89 4.20 10.53 -9.50
C TRP A 89 4.03 12.02 -9.73
N GLU A 90 2.90 12.41 -10.31
CA GLU A 90 2.58 13.78 -10.69
C GLU A 90 1.23 14.20 -10.09
N PHE A 91 1.11 15.46 -9.72
CA PHE A 91 -0.15 16.07 -9.29
C PHE A 91 -0.85 16.66 -10.51
N ARG A 92 -1.98 16.08 -10.94
CA ARG A 92 -2.75 16.49 -12.14
C ARG A 92 -4.26 16.46 -11.89
N PRO A 93 -4.81 17.36 -11.06
CA PRO A 93 -6.24 17.38 -10.76
C PRO A 93 -7.09 17.74 -11.99
N ASP A 94 -6.54 18.47 -12.96
CA ASP A 94 -7.25 18.85 -14.20
C ASP A 94 -7.52 17.67 -15.13
N GLU A 95 -6.73 16.60 -15.03
CA GLU A 95 -6.88 15.40 -15.83
C GLU A 95 -7.66 14.27 -15.13
N ASP A 96 -7.78 14.34 -13.81
CA ASP A 96 -8.41 13.31 -12.99
C ASP A 96 -9.02 13.89 -11.73
N SER A 97 -10.34 13.78 -11.59
CA SER A 97 -11.09 14.31 -10.43
C SER A 97 -10.73 13.70 -9.08
N ASP A 98 -10.05 12.54 -9.05
CA ASP A 98 -9.59 11.91 -7.82
C ASP A 98 -8.13 12.29 -7.48
N ALA A 99 -7.40 12.92 -8.41
CA ALA A 99 -6.09 13.51 -8.15
C ALA A 99 -6.24 14.91 -7.54
N THR A 100 -5.22 15.36 -6.79
CA THR A 100 -5.23 16.68 -6.14
C THR A 100 -3.95 17.45 -6.47
N ASP A 101 -3.95 18.73 -6.14
CA ASP A 101 -2.71 19.51 -6.06
C ASP A 101 -1.88 19.16 -4.83
N ASP A 102 -0.63 19.63 -4.81
CA ASP A 102 0.17 19.70 -3.59
C ASP A 102 -0.06 21.04 -2.86
N PRO A 103 -0.67 21.03 -1.65
CA PRO A 103 -0.92 22.25 -0.89
C PRO A 103 0.28 22.71 -0.06
N SER A 104 1.38 21.95 0.01
CA SER A 104 2.49 22.22 0.93
C SER A 104 3.57 23.10 0.32
N ILE A 105 3.99 22.81 -0.91
CA ILE A 105 5.03 23.56 -1.61
C ILE A 105 4.65 23.91 -3.07
N GLY A 106 3.45 23.50 -3.52
CA GLY A 106 2.99 23.68 -4.89
C GLY A 106 3.74 22.84 -5.92
N ALA A 107 4.20 21.66 -5.51
CA ALA A 107 4.95 20.76 -6.38
C ALA A 107 4.08 20.23 -7.52
N GLN A 108 4.66 20.13 -8.71
CA GLN A 108 4.07 19.39 -9.83
C GLN A 108 4.34 17.90 -9.72
N PHE A 109 5.52 17.54 -9.22
CA PHE A 109 5.97 16.14 -9.11
C PHE A 109 6.32 15.79 -7.66
N LEU A 110 5.97 14.58 -7.24
CA LEU A 110 6.27 14.09 -5.88
C LEU A 110 7.78 14.15 -5.56
N ARG A 111 8.68 13.99 -6.55
CA ARG A 111 10.12 14.09 -6.37
C ARG A 111 10.61 15.45 -5.85
N GLU A 112 9.83 16.51 -6.07
CA GLU A 112 10.16 17.86 -5.59
C GLU A 112 10.05 17.94 -4.07
N LEU A 113 9.12 17.18 -3.47
CA LEU A 113 9.02 17.02 -2.01
C LEU A 113 10.24 16.30 -1.44
N TYR A 114 10.74 15.27 -2.12
CA TYR A 114 11.95 14.56 -1.72
C TYR A 114 13.18 15.46 -1.80
N ALA A 115 13.35 16.19 -2.90
CA ALA A 115 14.44 17.17 -3.06
C ALA A 115 14.34 18.33 -2.06
N LYS A 116 13.12 18.72 -1.65
CA LYS A 116 12.91 19.74 -0.61
C LYS A 116 13.26 19.23 0.77
N ALA A 117 12.95 17.97 1.08
CA ALA A 117 13.25 17.34 2.37
C ALA A 117 14.75 17.07 2.53
N ASP A 118 15.41 16.64 1.47
CA ASP A 118 16.83 16.36 1.40
C ASP A 118 17.37 16.72 -0.02
N PRO A 119 18.10 17.85 -0.16
CA PRO A 119 18.63 18.26 -1.46
C PRO A 119 19.59 17.30 -2.14
N ASP A 120 20.27 16.43 -1.38
CA ASP A 120 21.21 15.44 -1.87
C ASP A 120 20.63 14.03 -1.92
N TYR A 121 19.30 13.91 -1.79
CA TYR A 121 18.62 12.62 -1.72
C TYR A 121 19.00 11.68 -2.86
N THR A 122 19.39 10.47 -2.50
CA THR A 122 19.59 9.35 -3.42
C THR A 122 18.67 8.21 -3.03
N GLY A 123 17.79 7.80 -3.95
CA GLY A 123 16.82 6.74 -3.70
C GLY A 123 15.55 6.86 -4.53
N ARG A 124 14.59 5.96 -4.26
CA ARG A 124 13.32 5.92 -4.95
C ARG A 124 12.36 7.00 -4.42
N VAL A 125 11.58 7.57 -5.34
CA VAL A 125 10.46 8.45 -5.01
C VAL A 125 9.18 7.61 -4.96
N THR A 126 8.68 7.36 -3.76
CA THR A 126 7.57 6.43 -3.50
C THR A 126 6.44 7.08 -2.72
N VAL A 127 5.27 6.46 -2.75
CA VAL A 127 4.14 6.72 -1.85
C VAL A 127 3.90 5.48 -0.97
N PRO A 128 3.43 5.65 0.29
CA PRO A 128 3.03 6.88 0.95
C PRO A 128 4.21 7.75 1.36
N VAL A 129 3.94 9.04 1.60
CA VAL A 129 4.84 9.98 2.27
C VAL A 129 4.07 10.69 3.38
N LEU A 130 4.58 10.61 4.60
CA LEU A 130 4.09 11.41 5.73
C LEU A 130 4.94 12.66 5.86
N TRP A 131 4.33 13.82 5.62
CA TRP A 131 4.97 15.12 5.55
C TRP A 131 4.63 15.97 6.78
N ASP A 132 5.62 16.64 7.35
CA ASP A 132 5.41 17.67 8.37
C ASP A 132 5.36 19.06 7.73
N LYS A 133 4.17 19.66 7.70
CA LYS A 133 3.95 21.00 7.13
C LYS A 133 4.68 22.12 7.89
N LYS A 134 4.99 21.93 9.17
CA LYS A 134 5.70 22.92 9.98
C LYS A 134 7.18 22.99 9.68
N THR A 135 7.81 21.84 9.52
CA THR A 135 9.25 21.77 9.26
C THR A 135 9.59 21.71 7.78
N GLY A 136 8.60 21.41 6.92
CA GLY A 136 8.80 21.23 5.48
C GLY A 136 9.68 20.01 5.18
N ARG A 137 9.47 18.88 5.91
CA ARG A 137 10.26 17.66 5.81
C ARG A 137 9.39 16.42 5.69
N ILE A 138 9.95 15.39 5.08
CA ILE A 138 9.39 14.02 5.15
C ILE A 138 9.69 13.46 6.54
N VAL A 139 8.65 13.04 7.26
CA VAL A 139 8.79 12.32 8.53
C VAL A 139 9.13 10.87 8.25
N ASN A 140 8.33 10.23 7.38
CA ASN A 140 8.46 8.80 7.12
C ASN A 140 7.87 8.45 5.75
N ASN A 141 8.43 7.46 5.06
CA ASN A 141 7.89 6.92 3.81
C ASN A 141 7.82 5.38 3.79
N GLU A 142 7.89 4.74 4.97
CA GLU A 142 7.62 3.32 5.13
C GLU A 142 6.16 3.10 5.54
N SER A 143 5.43 2.39 4.71
CA SER A 143 3.98 2.22 4.87
C SER A 143 3.57 1.53 6.17
N ARG A 144 4.35 0.56 6.67
CA ARG A 144 4.09 -0.14 7.93
C ARG A 144 4.29 0.79 9.13
N ASP A 145 5.34 1.60 9.11
CA ASP A 145 5.60 2.57 10.17
C ASP A 145 4.50 3.63 10.22
N ILE A 146 4.11 4.17 9.05
CA ILE A 146 3.04 5.16 8.99
C ILE A 146 1.71 4.55 9.46
N LEU A 147 1.35 3.35 8.99
CA LEU A 147 0.16 2.61 9.45
C LEU A 147 0.16 2.51 10.98
N ARG A 148 1.29 2.09 11.59
CA ARG A 148 1.44 1.92 13.04
C ARG A 148 1.36 3.25 13.79
N MET A 149 1.99 4.30 13.28
CA MET A 149 1.88 5.64 13.87
C MET A 149 0.43 6.13 13.89
N LEU A 150 -0.29 6.04 12.76
CA LEU A 150 -1.69 6.45 12.65
C LEU A 150 -2.60 5.63 13.59
N SER A 151 -2.32 4.34 13.75
CA SER A 151 -3.09 3.44 14.62
C SER A 151 -2.86 3.72 16.10
N THR A 152 -1.61 4.03 16.51
CA THR A 152 -1.24 4.00 17.93
C THR A 152 -0.94 5.36 18.56
N GLN A 153 -0.50 6.36 17.76
CA GLN A 153 -0.01 7.63 18.34
C GLN A 153 -1.10 8.71 18.39
N PHE A 154 -2.02 8.74 17.45
CA PHE A 154 -2.98 9.85 17.26
C PHE A 154 -4.23 9.77 18.13
N GLY A 155 -4.23 9.00 19.24
CA GLY A 155 -5.40 8.83 20.10
C GLY A 155 -6.04 10.12 20.61
N ALA A 156 -5.24 11.15 20.88
CA ALA A 156 -5.74 12.45 21.39
C ALA A 156 -6.57 13.26 20.38
N VAL A 157 -6.42 12.96 19.07
CA VAL A 157 -7.09 13.68 17.97
C VAL A 157 -7.93 12.76 17.07
N ALA A 158 -7.94 11.47 17.37
CA ALA A 158 -8.77 10.48 16.67
C ALA A 158 -10.24 10.61 17.09
N THR A 159 -11.15 10.55 16.11
CA THR A 159 -12.60 10.63 16.36
C THR A 159 -13.27 9.24 16.45
N ARG A 160 -12.53 8.18 16.07
CA ARG A 160 -12.97 6.79 16.16
C ARG A 160 -11.97 5.94 16.95
N GLU A 161 -12.50 5.10 17.84
CA GLU A 161 -11.66 4.12 18.56
C GLU A 161 -11.54 2.85 17.70
N PHE A 162 -10.33 2.59 17.21
CA PHE A 162 -10.00 1.36 16.49
C PHE A 162 -8.54 0.99 16.78
N ASP A 163 -8.30 -0.14 17.40
CA ASP A 163 -6.94 -0.59 17.75
C ASP A 163 -6.48 -1.67 16.78
N LEU A 164 -5.66 -1.27 15.80
CA LEU A 164 -5.07 -2.19 14.82
C LEU A 164 -3.80 -2.90 15.34
N TYR A 165 -3.27 -2.47 16.51
CA TYR A 165 -2.03 -3.02 17.08
C TYR A 165 -2.14 -3.24 18.59
N PRO A 166 -3.15 -4.04 19.03
CA PRO A 166 -3.42 -4.26 20.45
C PRO A 166 -2.23 -4.91 21.15
N ARG A 167 -1.92 -4.43 22.37
CA ARG A 167 -0.72 -4.81 23.12
C ARG A 167 -0.52 -6.32 23.25
N ALA A 168 -1.60 -7.06 23.48
CA ALA A 168 -1.56 -8.51 23.68
C ALA A 168 -1.19 -9.30 22.40
N LEU A 169 -1.41 -8.72 21.22
CA LEU A 169 -1.20 -9.40 19.94
C LEU A 169 0.04 -8.90 19.17
N ARG A 170 0.79 -7.93 19.67
CA ARG A 170 1.88 -7.26 18.93
C ARG A 170 2.90 -8.22 18.35
N ALA A 171 3.39 -9.16 19.16
CA ALA A 171 4.38 -10.14 18.70
C ALA A 171 3.81 -11.04 17.58
N GLU A 172 2.53 -11.41 17.67
CA GLU A 172 1.86 -12.21 16.66
C GLU A 172 1.63 -11.39 15.37
N ILE A 173 1.17 -10.15 15.50
CA ILE A 173 0.96 -9.24 14.38
C ILE A 173 2.28 -9.01 13.63
N ASP A 174 3.37 -8.75 14.33
CA ASP A 174 4.69 -8.57 13.72
C ASP A 174 5.13 -9.82 12.97
N ARG A 175 5.02 -10.99 13.60
CA ARG A 175 5.35 -12.29 12.99
C ARG A 175 4.53 -12.57 11.73
N VAL A 176 3.22 -12.32 11.78
CA VAL A 176 2.31 -12.54 10.64
C VAL A 176 2.60 -11.55 9.52
N THR A 177 2.79 -10.28 9.84
CA THR A 177 3.12 -9.24 8.86
C THR A 177 4.42 -9.57 8.12
N ASP A 178 5.45 -10.03 8.84
CA ASP A 178 6.72 -10.45 8.23
C ASP A 178 6.53 -11.72 7.35
N ALA A 179 5.71 -12.67 7.79
CA ALA A 179 5.44 -13.91 7.05
C ALA A 179 4.70 -13.68 5.72
N ILE A 180 3.81 -12.67 5.64
CA ILE A 180 3.09 -12.35 4.40
C ILE A 180 3.85 -11.39 3.48
N TYR A 181 4.88 -10.69 3.98
CA TYR A 181 5.55 -9.65 3.21
C TYR A 181 6.21 -10.19 1.95
N THR A 182 7.16 -11.10 2.08
CA THR A 182 7.94 -11.61 0.94
C THR A 182 7.10 -12.43 -0.04
N PRO A 183 6.31 -13.43 0.39
CA PRO A 183 5.61 -14.31 -0.55
C PRO A 183 4.32 -13.71 -1.12
N ILE A 184 3.66 -12.77 -0.42
CA ILE A 184 2.36 -12.23 -0.85
C ILE A 184 2.47 -10.76 -1.21
N ASN A 185 2.76 -9.86 -0.24
CA ASN A 185 2.71 -8.42 -0.51
C ASN A 185 3.75 -8.00 -1.55
N ASN A 186 4.97 -8.49 -1.45
CA ASN A 186 6.02 -8.30 -2.45
C ASN A 186 6.02 -9.40 -3.52
N GLY A 187 5.45 -10.58 -3.22
CA GLY A 187 5.41 -11.76 -4.09
C GLY A 187 4.74 -11.50 -5.42
N VAL A 188 3.61 -10.77 -5.44
CA VAL A 188 2.94 -10.36 -6.68
C VAL A 188 3.84 -9.48 -7.56
N TYR A 189 4.72 -8.65 -6.96
CA TYR A 189 5.70 -7.84 -7.69
C TYR A 189 6.90 -8.68 -8.15
N ARG A 190 7.35 -9.63 -7.32
CA ARG A 190 8.40 -10.59 -7.70
C ARG A 190 7.98 -11.36 -8.96
N ALA A 191 6.72 -11.82 -9.02
CA ALA A 191 6.18 -12.47 -10.20
C ALA A 191 6.03 -11.49 -11.39
N GLY A 192 5.44 -10.32 -11.15
CA GLY A 192 5.09 -9.36 -12.22
C GLY A 192 6.28 -8.68 -12.89
N PHE A 193 7.38 -8.50 -12.17
CA PHE A 193 8.61 -7.86 -12.64
C PHE A 193 9.80 -8.83 -12.73
N ALA A 194 9.56 -10.13 -12.74
CA ALA A 194 10.59 -11.12 -13.03
C ALA A 194 11.14 -10.93 -14.46
N ASP A 195 12.46 -10.92 -14.61
CA ASP A 195 13.15 -10.81 -15.90
C ASP A 195 13.61 -12.17 -16.44
N SER A 196 13.34 -13.28 -15.71
CA SER A 196 13.59 -14.65 -16.15
C SER A 196 12.42 -15.57 -15.82
N GLN A 197 12.31 -16.68 -16.58
CA GLN A 197 11.29 -17.71 -16.31
C GLN A 197 11.48 -18.34 -14.92
N ASP A 198 12.72 -18.65 -14.55
CA ASP A 198 13.03 -19.27 -13.27
C ASP A 198 12.65 -18.37 -12.09
N ALA A 199 12.94 -17.06 -12.18
CA ALA A 199 12.55 -16.08 -11.15
C ALA A 199 11.02 -15.93 -11.04
N TYR A 200 10.31 -15.97 -12.17
CA TYR A 200 8.85 -15.98 -12.19
C TYR A 200 8.28 -17.25 -11.56
N ASP A 201 8.77 -18.42 -11.95
CA ASP A 201 8.28 -19.70 -11.46
C ASP A 201 8.49 -19.84 -9.94
N GLU A 202 9.66 -19.41 -9.42
CA GLU A 202 9.94 -19.33 -7.99
C GLU A 202 8.95 -18.41 -7.27
N ALA A 203 8.77 -17.19 -7.77
CA ALA A 203 7.88 -16.20 -7.16
C ALA A 203 6.42 -16.66 -7.13
N VAL A 204 5.95 -17.33 -8.20
CA VAL A 204 4.59 -17.86 -8.29
C VAL A 204 4.40 -19.05 -7.36
N ALA A 205 5.39 -19.94 -7.27
CA ALA A 205 5.34 -21.07 -6.33
C ALA A 205 5.25 -20.60 -4.87
N ASP A 206 6.10 -19.63 -4.48
CA ASP A 206 6.08 -19.02 -3.15
C ASP A 206 4.73 -18.35 -2.85
N LEU A 207 4.22 -17.56 -3.81
CA LEU A 207 2.96 -16.84 -3.66
C LEU A 207 1.78 -17.78 -3.42
N PHE A 208 1.61 -18.77 -4.28
CA PHE A 208 0.47 -19.68 -4.19
C PHE A 208 0.60 -20.67 -3.02
N GLY A 209 1.81 -21.09 -2.66
CA GLY A 209 2.05 -21.83 -1.43
C GLY A 209 1.67 -21.05 -0.16
N ALA A 210 1.98 -19.76 -0.14
CA ALA A 210 1.56 -18.87 0.96
C ALA A 210 0.04 -18.64 0.97
N LEU A 211 -0.60 -18.45 -0.19
CA LEU A 211 -2.06 -18.32 -0.27
C LEU A 211 -2.76 -19.59 0.22
N ASP A 212 -2.27 -20.77 -0.15
CA ASP A 212 -2.80 -22.06 0.34
C ASP A 212 -2.65 -22.20 1.87
N HIS A 213 -1.52 -21.74 2.44
CA HIS A 213 -1.31 -21.70 3.89
C HIS A 213 -2.34 -20.81 4.60
N TRP A 214 -2.51 -19.57 4.12
CA TRP A 214 -3.45 -18.63 4.74
C TRP A 214 -4.92 -18.97 4.49
N GLU A 215 -5.24 -19.63 3.37
CA GLU A 215 -6.55 -20.22 3.14
C GLU A 215 -6.91 -21.24 4.22
N ALA A 216 -5.97 -22.15 4.53
CA ALA A 216 -6.17 -23.16 5.58
C ALA A 216 -6.25 -22.49 6.97
N HIS A 217 -5.39 -21.52 7.28
CA HIS A 217 -5.39 -20.77 8.53
C HIS A 217 -6.73 -20.08 8.78
N LEU A 218 -7.26 -19.37 7.79
CA LEU A 218 -8.53 -18.64 7.85
C LEU A 218 -9.76 -19.55 7.86
N SER A 219 -9.61 -20.87 7.71
CA SER A 219 -10.70 -21.83 7.90
C SER A 219 -11.09 -21.99 9.38
N THR A 220 -10.22 -21.60 10.31
CA THR A 220 -10.38 -21.82 11.74
C THR A 220 -10.56 -20.53 12.57
N GLN A 221 -10.30 -19.38 12.00
CA GLN A 221 -10.44 -18.09 12.70
C GLN A 221 -10.81 -16.94 11.73
N ARG A 222 -11.36 -15.86 12.27
CA ARG A 222 -11.93 -14.76 11.47
C ARG A 222 -10.86 -13.96 10.74
N TYR A 223 -9.79 -13.57 11.45
CA TYR A 223 -8.69 -12.72 10.97
C TYR A 223 -7.34 -13.42 11.16
N LEU A 224 -6.27 -12.83 10.63
CA LEU A 224 -4.93 -13.42 10.65
C LEU A 224 -4.37 -13.60 12.08
N CYS A 225 -4.77 -12.75 13.02
CA CYS A 225 -4.32 -12.78 14.41
C CYS A 225 -5.49 -13.08 15.39
N GLY A 226 -6.49 -13.88 14.98
CA GLY A 226 -7.60 -14.30 15.83
C GLY A 226 -8.94 -13.66 15.48
N SER A 227 -9.63 -13.07 16.46
CA SER A 227 -11.00 -12.55 16.31
C SER A 227 -11.09 -11.06 15.98
N SER A 228 -10.00 -10.32 16.08
CA SER A 228 -9.96 -8.87 15.87
C SER A 228 -9.19 -8.50 14.62
N LEU A 229 -9.69 -7.53 13.84
CA LEU A 229 -8.99 -6.95 12.70
C LEU A 229 -7.75 -6.20 13.18
N THR A 230 -6.59 -6.50 12.59
CA THR A 230 -5.29 -5.94 12.95
C THR A 230 -4.55 -5.35 11.75
N GLU A 231 -3.40 -4.70 11.98
CA GLU A 231 -2.57 -4.17 10.88
C GLU A 231 -2.06 -5.27 9.93
N ALA A 232 -1.90 -6.52 10.40
CA ALA A 232 -1.55 -7.65 9.55
C ALA A 232 -2.62 -7.91 8.49
N ASP A 233 -3.90 -7.81 8.90
CA ASP A 233 -5.04 -7.96 8.00
C ASP A 233 -5.10 -6.83 6.97
N ILE A 234 -4.82 -5.59 7.39
CA ILE A 234 -4.74 -4.44 6.48
C ILE A 234 -3.61 -4.64 5.46
N CYS A 235 -2.44 -5.14 5.90
CA CYS A 235 -1.33 -5.46 5.00
C CYS A 235 -1.67 -6.56 3.98
N MET A 236 -2.42 -7.58 4.39
CA MET A 236 -2.91 -8.63 3.49
C MET A 236 -3.98 -8.08 2.54
N PHE A 237 -5.00 -7.42 3.07
CA PHE A 237 -6.15 -6.89 2.34
C PHE A 237 -5.76 -6.03 1.14
N THR A 238 -4.81 -5.11 1.32
CA THR A 238 -4.41 -4.20 0.24
C THR A 238 -3.80 -4.91 -0.97
N THR A 239 -3.22 -6.10 -0.78
CA THR A 239 -2.80 -6.99 -1.87
C THR A 239 -3.99 -7.76 -2.45
N LEU A 240 -4.81 -8.37 -1.59
CA LEU A 240 -5.90 -9.23 -2.04
C LEU A 240 -6.98 -8.49 -2.83
N VAL A 241 -7.33 -7.25 -2.46
CA VAL A 241 -8.33 -6.44 -3.18
C VAL A 241 -7.90 -6.09 -4.62
N ARG A 242 -6.59 -6.20 -4.92
CA ARG A 242 -6.00 -6.00 -6.25
C ARG A 242 -5.76 -7.30 -7.02
N PHE A 243 -5.96 -8.44 -6.37
CA PHE A 243 -5.51 -9.73 -6.90
C PHE A 243 -6.22 -10.09 -8.22
N ASP A 244 -7.52 -10.31 -8.18
CA ASP A 244 -8.30 -10.68 -9.36
C ASP A 244 -8.37 -9.56 -10.42
N PRO A 245 -8.61 -8.25 -10.07
CA PRO A 245 -8.71 -7.21 -11.09
C PRO A 245 -7.39 -6.86 -11.77
N VAL A 246 -6.24 -7.12 -11.13
CA VAL A 246 -4.92 -6.71 -11.63
C VAL A 246 -3.91 -7.85 -11.64
N TYR A 247 -3.51 -8.37 -10.49
CA TYR A 247 -2.31 -9.23 -10.40
C TYR A 247 -2.48 -10.55 -11.15
N CYS A 248 -3.68 -11.11 -11.16
CA CYS A 248 -4.00 -12.33 -11.89
C CYS A 248 -3.71 -12.19 -13.41
N THR A 249 -4.03 -11.06 -14.02
CA THR A 249 -3.83 -10.82 -15.45
C THR A 249 -2.52 -10.10 -15.72
N HIS A 250 -2.30 -8.95 -15.08
CA HIS A 250 -1.20 -8.05 -15.40
C HIS A 250 0.16 -8.62 -14.98
N PHE A 251 0.22 -9.20 -13.78
CA PHE A 251 1.43 -9.82 -13.23
C PHE A 251 1.49 -11.34 -13.40
N LYS A 252 0.52 -11.93 -14.12
CA LYS A 252 0.44 -13.36 -14.38
C LYS A 252 0.39 -14.23 -13.11
N CYS A 253 -0.12 -13.68 -11.98
CA CYS A 253 -0.37 -14.43 -10.75
C CYS A 253 -1.66 -15.24 -10.91
N ASN A 254 -1.69 -16.25 -11.79
CA ASN A 254 -2.93 -16.80 -12.36
C ASN A 254 -3.08 -18.32 -12.28
N LEU A 255 -2.40 -18.99 -11.34
CA LEU A 255 -2.67 -20.41 -11.09
C LEU A 255 -4.10 -20.62 -10.59
N ARG A 256 -4.58 -19.72 -9.73
CA ARG A 256 -5.98 -19.62 -9.28
C ARG A 256 -6.35 -18.15 -9.06
N ARG A 257 -7.63 -17.81 -9.23
CA ARG A 257 -8.16 -16.51 -8.81
C ARG A 257 -8.40 -16.52 -7.30
N LEU A 258 -8.35 -15.34 -6.68
CA LEU A 258 -8.66 -15.23 -5.25
C LEU A 258 -10.06 -15.75 -4.92
N ARG A 259 -11.03 -15.52 -5.81
CA ARG A 259 -12.41 -16.02 -5.68
C ARG A 259 -12.51 -17.55 -5.54
N GLU A 260 -11.49 -18.30 -5.97
CA GLU A 260 -11.44 -19.76 -5.89
C GLU A 260 -10.89 -20.26 -4.54
N TYR A 261 -10.56 -19.34 -3.63
CA TYR A 261 -10.17 -19.59 -2.26
C TYR A 261 -11.30 -19.18 -1.30
N PRO A 262 -12.15 -20.11 -0.85
CA PRO A 262 -13.37 -19.75 -0.13
C PRO A 262 -13.13 -18.96 1.15
N ASN A 263 -12.08 -19.25 1.93
CA ASN A 263 -11.80 -18.51 3.17
C ASN A 263 -11.15 -17.16 2.91
N LEU A 264 -10.14 -17.07 2.03
CA LEU A 264 -9.49 -15.82 1.64
C LEU A 264 -10.49 -14.88 0.93
N TRP A 265 -11.39 -15.42 0.12
CA TRP A 265 -12.41 -14.63 -0.55
C TRP A 265 -13.39 -14.02 0.47
N ASN A 266 -13.97 -14.83 1.35
CA ASN A 266 -14.89 -14.34 2.37
C ASN A 266 -14.20 -13.39 3.37
N TYR A 267 -12.93 -13.63 3.70
CA TYR A 267 -12.09 -12.74 4.50
C TYR A 267 -11.87 -11.38 3.82
N LEU A 268 -11.60 -11.35 2.51
CA LEU A 268 -11.51 -10.12 1.74
C LEU A 268 -12.81 -9.32 1.81
N LEU A 269 -13.96 -9.98 1.61
CA LEU A 269 -15.28 -9.35 1.67
C LEU A 269 -15.59 -8.78 3.05
N ASP A 270 -15.30 -9.53 4.12
CA ASP A 270 -15.48 -9.08 5.52
C ASP A 270 -14.70 -7.79 5.81
N ILE A 271 -13.44 -7.74 5.37
CA ILE A 271 -12.62 -6.53 5.55
C ILE A 271 -13.14 -5.37 4.69
N TYR A 272 -13.45 -5.63 3.43
CA TYR A 272 -13.99 -4.59 2.54
C TYR A 272 -15.27 -3.97 3.09
N GLN A 273 -16.16 -4.79 3.65
CA GLN A 273 -17.44 -4.37 4.23
C GLN A 273 -17.32 -3.82 5.65
N THR A 274 -16.13 -3.83 6.25
CA THR A 274 -15.88 -3.11 7.51
C THR A 274 -16.06 -1.60 7.29
N PRO A 275 -16.86 -0.91 8.14
CA PRO A 275 -17.13 0.52 7.97
C PRO A 275 -15.84 1.34 7.75
N HIS A 276 -15.88 2.27 6.80
CA HIS A 276 -14.78 3.16 6.39
C HIS A 276 -13.63 2.51 5.59
N ILE A 277 -13.72 1.23 5.22
CA ILE A 277 -12.70 0.60 4.35
C ILE A 277 -13.10 0.70 2.86
N ALA A 278 -14.34 0.41 2.51
CA ALA A 278 -14.81 0.41 1.11
C ALA A 278 -14.52 1.74 0.40
N GLU A 279 -14.72 2.86 1.08
CA GLU A 279 -14.50 4.22 0.56
C GLU A 279 -13.03 4.52 0.24
N THR A 280 -12.10 3.72 0.77
CA THR A 280 -10.66 3.84 0.48
C THR A 280 -10.24 3.08 -0.80
N VAL A 281 -11.13 2.26 -1.36
CA VAL A 281 -10.83 1.42 -2.54
C VAL A 281 -11.24 2.11 -3.83
N ASN A 282 -10.28 2.47 -4.66
CA ASN A 282 -10.53 3.06 -5.98
C ASN A 282 -10.08 2.10 -7.09
N LEU A 283 -11.00 1.26 -7.56
CA LEU A 283 -10.72 0.27 -8.62
C LEU A 283 -10.33 0.92 -9.94
N ARG A 284 -10.83 2.13 -10.26
CA ARG A 284 -10.45 2.88 -11.46
C ARG A 284 -8.97 3.24 -11.43
N HIS A 285 -8.50 3.87 -10.36
CA HIS A 285 -7.08 4.19 -10.18
C HIS A 285 -6.22 2.93 -10.17
N ILE A 286 -6.65 1.88 -9.46
CA ILE A 286 -5.94 0.60 -9.39
C ILE A 286 -5.73 0.04 -10.81
N LYS A 287 -6.80 -0.18 -11.57
CA LYS A 287 -6.68 -0.75 -12.92
C LYS A 287 -5.89 0.16 -13.86
N ASN A 288 -6.23 1.45 -13.92
CA ASN A 288 -5.59 2.38 -14.82
C ASN A 288 -4.08 2.48 -14.55
N HIS A 289 -3.67 2.58 -13.28
CA HIS A 289 -2.27 2.66 -12.92
C HIS A 289 -1.49 1.44 -13.40
N TYR A 290 -1.88 0.25 -12.97
CA TYR A 290 -1.12 -0.96 -13.29
C TYR A 290 -1.03 -1.20 -14.79
N TYR A 291 -2.14 -1.11 -15.52
CA TYR A 291 -2.14 -1.41 -16.95
C TYR A 291 -1.49 -0.33 -17.82
N CYS A 292 -1.46 0.94 -17.37
CA CYS A 292 -0.93 2.05 -18.19
C CYS A 292 0.45 2.56 -17.75
N SER A 293 0.96 2.17 -16.55
CA SER A 293 2.21 2.71 -16.01
C SER A 293 3.39 1.72 -16.03
N HIS A 294 3.19 0.51 -16.54
CA HIS A 294 4.22 -0.54 -16.61
C HIS A 294 4.47 -0.96 -18.07
N PRO A 295 5.18 -0.15 -18.87
CA PRO A 295 5.35 -0.42 -20.31
C PRO A 295 6.16 -1.69 -20.60
N THR A 296 7.00 -2.15 -19.68
CA THR A 296 7.72 -3.42 -19.82
C THR A 296 6.81 -4.64 -19.67
N VAL A 297 5.71 -4.53 -18.90
CA VAL A 297 4.74 -5.60 -18.68
C VAL A 297 3.58 -5.51 -19.70
N ASN A 298 3.11 -4.28 -19.95
CA ASN A 298 1.97 -3.99 -20.84
C ASN A 298 2.28 -2.83 -21.78
N PRO A 299 3.06 -3.04 -22.84
CA PRO A 299 3.63 -1.96 -23.67
C PRO A 299 2.59 -1.11 -24.41
N LYS A 300 1.38 -1.64 -24.63
CA LYS A 300 0.30 -0.91 -25.33
C LYS A 300 -0.64 -0.16 -24.38
N GLY A 301 -0.49 -0.31 -23.04
CA GLY A 301 -1.36 0.32 -22.07
C GLY A 301 -2.83 -0.10 -22.13
N ILE A 302 -3.14 -1.28 -22.70
CA ILE A 302 -4.52 -1.77 -22.80
C ILE A 302 -4.97 -2.23 -21.41
N ILE A 303 -6.07 -1.64 -20.93
CA ILE A 303 -6.66 -2.00 -19.64
C ILE A 303 -7.53 -3.25 -19.83
N ALA A 304 -7.15 -4.35 -19.17
CA ALA A 304 -7.94 -5.57 -19.21
C ALA A 304 -9.32 -5.32 -18.61
N ARG A 305 -10.40 -5.82 -19.24
CA ARG A 305 -11.74 -5.77 -18.63
C ARG A 305 -11.76 -6.55 -17.34
N GLY A 306 -11.04 -7.67 -17.30
CA GLY A 306 -10.80 -8.48 -16.12
C GLY A 306 -12.05 -9.19 -15.65
N PHE A 307 -11.97 -9.64 -14.41
CA PHE A 307 -13.09 -10.27 -13.75
C PHE A 307 -13.97 -9.19 -13.11
N GLU A 308 -15.28 -9.33 -13.23
CA GLU A 308 -16.21 -8.55 -12.42
C GLU A 308 -16.13 -9.09 -10.99
N VAL A 309 -15.87 -8.18 -10.05
CA VAL A 309 -15.75 -8.49 -8.62
C VAL A 309 -16.84 -7.73 -7.88
N ASP A 310 -17.72 -8.49 -7.25
CA ASP A 310 -18.75 -7.95 -6.34
C ASP A 310 -18.21 -8.03 -4.90
N TYR A 311 -17.67 -6.91 -4.40
CA TYR A 311 -17.17 -6.82 -3.02
C TYR A 311 -18.29 -6.63 -1.98
N ASP A 312 -19.50 -6.32 -2.42
CA ASP A 312 -20.69 -6.18 -1.55
C ASP A 312 -21.46 -7.51 -1.40
N ALA A 313 -20.98 -8.58 -2.05
CA ALA A 313 -21.55 -9.91 -1.91
C ALA A 313 -21.52 -10.38 -0.44
N PRO A 314 -22.51 -11.15 0.02
CA PRO A 314 -22.50 -11.67 1.38
C PRO A 314 -21.31 -12.58 1.63
N HIS A 315 -20.78 -12.52 2.85
CA HIS A 315 -19.68 -13.36 3.32
C HIS A 315 -20.10 -14.20 4.55
N ASP A 316 -19.35 -15.24 4.86
CA ASP A 316 -19.64 -16.21 5.92
C ASP A 316 -18.84 -16.00 7.22
N ARG A 317 -18.03 -14.90 7.31
CA ARG A 317 -17.09 -14.73 8.45
C ARG A 317 -17.79 -14.54 9.80
N GLY A 318 -19.09 -14.23 9.81
CA GLY A 318 -19.91 -14.22 11.02
C GLY A 318 -19.95 -15.56 11.76
N ARG A 319 -19.57 -16.69 11.11
CA ARG A 319 -19.46 -18.00 11.76
C ARG A 319 -18.40 -18.08 12.87
N PHE A 320 -17.49 -17.10 12.96
CA PHE A 320 -16.47 -17.00 13.98
C PHE A 320 -16.78 -15.93 15.06
N ALA A 321 -18.00 -15.39 15.08
CA ALA A 321 -18.44 -14.36 16.05
C ALA A 321 -18.82 -14.99 17.39
#